data_f647142262f31679d6c59820547fc943
#
_entry.id   f647142262f31679d6c59820547fc943
#
_cell.length_a   1.000
_cell.length_b   1.000
_cell.length_c   1.000
_cell.angle_alpha   90.00
_cell.angle_beta   90.00
_cell.angle_gamma   90.00
#
_symmetry.space_group_name_H-M   'P 1'
#
loop_
_entity.id
_entity.type
_entity.pdbx_description
1 polymer ?
#
loop_
_entity_poly.entity_id
_entity_poly.type
_entity_poly.pdbx_seq_one_letter_code
_entity_poly.pdbx_strand_id
1 'polypeptide(L)'
;MIKKIFSVLLALLITTGVQAASKLDSIKKSGELRVGTTGDWDPMSMKDPKTNKYKGFDIDVMNELAKDLGVKVKFVPAEWKTIVAGITADRYDISTSVTKTPKRAEVAGFTATYYKYATVPLVLKKNLKKFSTWDSLNNSNVTIATTLGTSQEEKAKEFFPKSKLQSVEAPARDFQEVLAGRADGNITSSTEANKLVIKYPQLAIVPDGGKNPAFLAMMVPKGDKVWNDYVSNWIKRKHHLDF
;
A
#
# COMPACT_ATOMS: atom_id res chain seq x y z
N MET A 1 75.26 29.55 -1.03
CA MET A 1 74.10 29.20 -1.90
C MET A 1 73.39 28.00 -1.27
N ILE A 2 72.28 28.26 -0.56
CA ILE A 2 71.54 27.23 0.16
C ILE A 2 70.29 26.92 -0.67
N LYS A 3 70.21 25.71 -1.24
CA LYS A 3 69.03 25.22 -1.96
C LYS A 3 68.01 24.76 -0.94
N LYS A 4 66.87 25.46 -0.84
CA LYS A 4 65.70 25.03 -0.10
C LYS A 4 64.92 24.01 -0.92
N ILE A 5 64.86 22.75 -0.44
CA ILE A 5 64.03 21.69 -0.98
C ILE A 5 62.66 21.83 -0.31
N PHE A 6 61.64 22.20 -1.10
CA PHE A 6 60.25 22.23 -0.66
C PHE A 6 59.63 20.84 -0.91
N SER A 7 59.49 20.07 0.14
CA SER A 7 58.72 18.82 0.09
C SER A 7 57.23 19.14 0.17
N VAL A 8 56.51 18.94 -0.94
CA VAL A 8 55.06 19.01 -0.98
C VAL A 8 54.51 17.66 -0.55
N LEU A 9 53.99 17.59 0.68
CA LEU A 9 53.27 16.40 1.19
C LEU A 9 51.85 16.46 0.60
N LEU A 10 51.57 15.66 -0.43
CA LEU A 10 50.23 15.47 -1.01
C LEU A 10 49.41 14.55 -0.06
N ALA A 11 48.62 15.15 0.81
CA ALA A 11 47.71 14.39 1.65
C ALA A 11 46.55 13.83 0.79
N LEU A 12 46.58 12.54 0.49
CA LEU A 12 45.46 11.82 -0.11
C LEU A 12 44.30 11.77 0.92
N LEU A 13 43.34 12.64 0.77
CA LEU A 13 42.06 12.54 1.48
C LEU A 13 41.30 11.34 0.91
N ILE A 14 41.44 10.18 1.51
CA ILE A 14 40.56 9.03 1.27
C ILE A 14 39.20 9.40 1.90
N THR A 15 38.29 9.96 1.12
CA THR A 15 36.90 10.09 1.50
C THR A 15 36.30 8.68 1.51
N THR A 16 36.36 7.99 2.64
CA THR A 16 35.53 6.82 2.87
C THR A 16 34.08 7.33 2.89
N GLY A 17 33.40 7.16 1.76
CA GLY A 17 31.96 7.41 1.71
C GLY A 17 31.30 6.57 2.77
N VAL A 18 30.85 7.19 3.85
CA VAL A 18 29.99 6.52 4.85
C VAL A 18 28.70 6.18 4.12
N GLN A 19 28.63 4.97 3.59
CA GLN A 19 27.38 4.45 3.05
C GLN A 19 26.40 4.39 4.21
N ALA A 20 25.28 5.12 4.11
CA ALA A 20 24.27 5.07 5.14
C ALA A 20 23.89 3.60 5.40
N ALA A 21 23.86 3.21 6.68
CA ALA A 21 23.51 1.84 7.05
C ALA A 21 22.15 1.47 6.47
N SER A 22 22.04 0.31 5.85
CA SER A 22 20.79 -0.19 5.31
C SER A 22 19.77 -0.42 6.43
N LYS A 23 18.50 -0.34 6.11
CA LYS A 23 17.40 -0.76 7.00
C LYS A 23 17.59 -2.21 7.45
N LEU A 24 18.07 -3.08 6.58
CA LEU A 24 18.35 -4.48 6.92
C LEU A 24 19.30 -4.58 8.13
N ASP A 25 20.39 -3.78 8.14
CA ASP A 25 21.35 -3.78 9.25
C ASP A 25 20.73 -3.20 10.52
N SER A 26 19.97 -2.13 10.38
CA SER A 26 19.26 -1.47 11.49
C SER A 26 18.22 -2.40 12.14
N ILE A 27 17.44 -3.11 11.32
CA ILE A 27 16.43 -4.08 11.77
C ILE A 27 17.10 -5.24 12.52
N LYS A 28 18.17 -5.82 11.95
CA LYS A 28 18.92 -6.89 12.61
C LYS A 28 19.55 -6.45 13.93
N LYS A 29 20.09 -5.24 13.97
CA LYS A 29 20.69 -4.66 15.18
C LYS A 29 19.66 -4.38 16.27
N SER A 30 18.49 -3.85 15.91
CA SER A 30 17.41 -3.54 16.87
C SER A 30 16.65 -4.79 17.33
N GLY A 31 16.66 -5.87 16.53
CA GLY A 31 15.84 -7.05 16.74
C GLY A 31 14.35 -6.82 16.49
N GLU A 32 13.97 -5.73 15.80
CA GLU A 32 12.58 -5.35 15.54
C GLU A 32 12.38 -4.90 14.08
N LEU A 33 11.35 -5.43 13.42
CA LEU A 33 10.85 -5.00 12.12
C LEU A 33 9.57 -4.16 12.33
N ARG A 34 9.64 -2.86 12.04
CA ARG A 34 8.49 -1.95 12.13
C ARG A 34 7.70 -1.99 10.81
N VAL A 35 6.43 -2.35 10.87
CA VAL A 35 5.56 -2.52 9.70
C VAL A 35 4.41 -1.52 9.76
N GLY A 36 4.36 -0.58 8.81
CA GLY A 36 3.24 0.34 8.64
C GLY A 36 2.04 -0.37 8.01
N THR A 37 0.88 -0.34 8.66
CA THR A 37 -0.36 -0.95 8.17
C THR A 37 -1.59 -0.15 8.57
N THR A 38 -2.59 -0.07 7.69
CA THR A 38 -3.83 0.68 7.96
C THR A 38 -4.82 -0.13 8.77
N GLY A 39 -4.82 -1.45 8.64
CA GLY A 39 -5.70 -2.34 9.39
C GLY A 39 -7.18 -2.20 9.05
N ASP A 40 -7.50 -1.80 7.83
CA ASP A 40 -8.87 -1.53 7.39
C ASP A 40 -9.21 -2.14 6.02
N TRP A 41 -8.35 -2.98 5.47
CA TRP A 41 -8.51 -3.58 4.13
C TRP A 41 -8.58 -5.12 4.18
N ASP A 42 -9.80 -5.67 4.32
CA ASP A 42 -10.08 -7.11 4.34
C ASP A 42 -9.94 -7.73 2.92
N PRO A 43 -9.25 -8.86 2.75
CA PRO A 43 -8.61 -9.73 3.74
C PRO A 43 -7.11 -9.45 3.98
N MET A 44 -6.57 -8.36 3.44
CA MET A 44 -5.13 -8.11 3.46
C MET A 44 -4.63 -7.71 4.85
N SER A 45 -5.28 -6.73 5.46
CA SER A 45 -4.90 -6.20 6.77
C SER A 45 -6.14 -5.68 7.50
N MET A 46 -6.47 -6.30 8.63
CA MET A 46 -7.58 -5.91 9.49
C MET A 46 -7.14 -5.76 10.93
N LYS A 47 -7.54 -4.66 11.57
CA LYS A 47 -7.37 -4.45 13.00
C LYS A 47 -8.65 -4.76 13.73
N ASP A 48 -8.60 -5.67 14.68
CA ASP A 48 -9.73 -5.97 15.57
C ASP A 48 -9.88 -4.82 16.57
N PRO A 49 -11.03 -4.10 16.59
CA PRO A 49 -11.23 -2.95 17.47
C PRO A 49 -11.31 -3.31 18.95
N LYS A 50 -11.64 -4.56 19.30
CA LYS A 50 -11.77 -5.02 20.68
C LYS A 50 -10.41 -5.40 21.28
N THR A 51 -9.58 -6.09 20.49
CA THR A 51 -8.30 -6.63 20.95
C THR A 51 -7.11 -5.80 20.49
N ASN A 52 -7.30 -4.85 19.58
CA ASN A 52 -6.26 -4.08 18.89
C ASN A 52 -5.24 -4.95 18.12
N LYS A 53 -5.52 -6.23 17.93
CA LYS A 53 -4.64 -7.14 17.16
C LYS A 53 -4.91 -7.01 15.66
N TYR A 54 -3.84 -7.12 14.91
CA TYR A 54 -3.91 -7.19 13.45
C TYR A 54 -4.03 -8.64 12.98
N LYS A 55 -4.75 -8.85 11.87
CA LYS A 55 -4.90 -10.13 11.18
C LYS A 55 -5.06 -9.91 9.68
N GLY A 56 -4.82 -10.92 8.90
CA GLY A 56 -4.98 -10.91 7.44
C GLY A 56 -3.71 -11.34 6.72
N PHE A 57 -3.83 -11.49 5.42
CA PHE A 57 -2.78 -12.02 4.56
C PHE A 57 -1.44 -11.29 4.75
N ASP A 58 -1.42 -9.96 4.65
CA ASP A 58 -0.20 -9.17 4.80
C ASP A 58 0.38 -9.24 6.22
N ILE A 59 -0.47 -9.44 7.22
CA ILE A 59 -0.03 -9.61 8.61
C ILE A 59 0.74 -10.92 8.75
N ASP A 60 0.23 -12.00 8.16
CA ASP A 60 0.88 -13.32 8.17
C ASP A 60 2.19 -13.29 7.39
N VAL A 61 2.21 -12.62 6.22
CA VAL A 61 3.42 -12.43 5.41
C VAL A 61 4.50 -11.67 6.19
N MET A 62 4.15 -10.61 6.93
CA MET A 62 5.11 -9.86 7.73
C MET A 62 5.60 -10.62 8.96
N ASN A 63 4.76 -11.41 9.59
CA ASN A 63 5.18 -12.32 10.67
C ASN A 63 6.20 -13.34 10.14
N GLU A 64 5.99 -13.88 8.95
CA GLU A 64 6.91 -14.83 8.33
C GLU A 64 8.23 -14.17 7.93
N LEU A 65 8.20 -12.97 7.34
CA LEU A 65 9.40 -12.20 7.04
C LEU A 65 10.23 -11.91 8.30
N ALA A 66 9.58 -11.46 9.38
CA ALA A 66 10.24 -11.19 10.65
C ALA A 66 10.87 -12.45 11.26
N LYS A 67 10.17 -13.60 11.17
CA LYS A 67 10.68 -14.90 11.59
C LYS A 67 11.94 -15.30 10.82
N ASP A 68 11.94 -15.14 9.50
CA ASP A 68 13.09 -15.47 8.64
C ASP A 68 14.26 -14.51 8.85
N LEU A 69 14.00 -13.26 9.28
CA LEU A 69 15.01 -12.30 9.72
C LEU A 69 15.55 -12.57 11.12
N GLY A 70 14.88 -13.41 11.92
CA GLY A 70 15.21 -13.65 13.33
C GLY A 70 14.89 -12.47 14.26
N VAL A 71 13.86 -11.66 13.92
CA VAL A 71 13.48 -10.45 14.66
C VAL A 71 12.00 -10.48 15.06
N LYS A 72 11.59 -9.58 15.96
CA LYS A 72 10.19 -9.38 16.31
C LYS A 72 9.53 -8.44 15.30
N VAL A 73 8.24 -8.65 15.02
CA VAL A 73 7.44 -7.70 14.23
C VAL A 73 6.71 -6.73 15.15
N LYS A 74 6.68 -5.46 14.74
CA LYS A 74 5.87 -4.40 15.37
C LYS A 74 5.01 -3.71 14.34
N PHE A 75 3.71 -3.91 14.40
CA PHE A 75 2.77 -3.22 13.54
C PHE A 75 2.56 -1.79 14.03
N VAL A 76 2.80 -0.82 13.15
CA VAL A 76 2.67 0.61 13.40
C VAL A 76 1.41 1.11 12.69
N PRO A 77 0.43 1.68 13.41
CA PRO A 77 -0.77 2.23 12.78
C PRO A 77 -0.43 3.31 11.74
N ALA A 78 -1.02 3.20 10.58
CA ALA A 78 -0.91 4.16 9.49
C ALA A 78 -2.30 4.47 8.91
N GLU A 79 -2.40 5.55 8.15
CA GLU A 79 -3.58 5.91 7.38
C GLU A 79 -3.21 6.03 5.90
N TRP A 80 -4.15 5.76 5.00
CA TRP A 80 -3.89 5.78 3.56
C TRP A 80 -3.30 7.11 3.07
N LYS A 81 -3.78 8.24 3.61
CA LYS A 81 -3.27 9.58 3.24
C LYS A 81 -1.84 9.85 3.71
N THR A 82 -1.35 9.14 4.73
CA THR A 82 -0.03 9.37 5.34
C THR A 82 0.93 8.19 5.23
N ILE A 83 0.51 7.08 4.62
CA ILE A 83 1.31 5.84 4.56
C ILE A 83 2.66 6.05 3.84
N VAL A 84 2.71 6.88 2.82
CA VAL A 84 3.96 7.23 2.12
C VAL A 84 4.86 8.10 3.01
N ALA A 85 4.27 9.11 3.67
CA ALA A 85 4.99 9.99 4.57
C ALA A 85 5.61 9.23 5.77
N GLY A 86 4.97 8.15 6.22
CA GLY A 86 5.50 7.33 7.29
C GLY A 86 6.81 6.61 6.92
N ILE A 87 6.96 6.15 5.66
CA ILE A 87 8.23 5.58 5.16
C ILE A 87 9.30 6.66 5.07
N THR A 88 8.98 7.82 4.48
CA THR A 88 9.95 8.89 4.29
C THR A 88 10.40 9.55 5.60
N ALA A 89 9.55 9.52 6.62
CA ALA A 89 9.84 10.03 7.97
C ALA A 89 10.38 8.94 8.92
N ASP A 90 10.74 7.78 8.42
CA ASP A 90 11.30 6.67 9.20
C ASP A 90 10.42 6.20 10.38
N ARG A 91 9.10 6.28 10.24
CA ARG A 91 8.16 5.76 11.27
C ARG A 91 8.11 4.23 11.27
N TYR A 92 8.34 3.62 10.12
CA TYR A 92 8.41 2.15 9.92
C TYR A 92 9.39 1.82 8.80
N ASP A 93 9.85 0.59 8.79
CA ASP A 93 10.89 0.10 7.89
C ASP A 93 10.32 -0.43 6.57
N ILE A 94 9.06 -0.84 6.59
CA ILE A 94 8.31 -1.41 5.48
C ILE A 94 6.82 -1.13 5.66
N SER A 95 6.07 -1.04 4.57
CA SER A 95 4.60 -1.01 4.58
C SER A 95 4.05 -1.98 3.56
N THR A 96 2.97 -2.65 3.91
CA THR A 96 2.28 -3.66 3.08
C THR A 96 0.99 -3.11 2.48
N SER A 97 0.33 -3.91 1.66
CA SER A 97 -0.96 -3.58 1.03
C SER A 97 -0.91 -2.34 0.12
N VAL A 98 0.28 -1.94 -0.33
CA VAL A 98 0.44 -0.69 -1.06
C VAL A 98 0.51 -0.94 -2.57
N THR A 99 -0.47 -0.41 -3.30
CA THR A 99 -0.41 -0.40 -4.76
C THR A 99 0.76 0.49 -5.21
N LYS A 100 1.63 -0.07 -6.04
CA LYS A 100 2.71 0.68 -6.68
C LYS A 100 2.10 1.62 -7.73
N THR A 101 2.17 2.93 -7.49
CA THR A 101 1.78 3.97 -8.46
C THR A 101 3.00 4.82 -8.82
N PRO A 102 3.02 5.46 -10.02
CA PRO A 102 4.12 6.38 -10.39
C PRO A 102 4.37 7.45 -9.33
N LYS A 103 3.31 8.10 -8.85
CA LYS A 103 3.38 9.14 -7.82
C LYS A 103 4.05 8.66 -6.51
N ARG A 104 3.69 7.48 -6.03
CA ARG A 104 4.30 6.91 -4.81
C ARG A 104 5.76 6.52 -5.05
N ALA A 105 6.10 6.03 -6.25
CA ALA A 105 7.45 5.64 -6.63
C ALA A 105 8.42 6.83 -6.78
N GLU A 106 7.92 8.06 -6.88
CA GLU A 106 8.76 9.26 -6.86
C GLU A 106 9.47 9.45 -5.52
N VAL A 107 8.86 9.02 -4.41
CA VAL A 107 9.34 9.30 -3.05
C VAL A 107 9.62 8.06 -2.20
N ALA A 108 9.16 6.88 -2.62
CA ALA A 108 9.39 5.60 -1.92
C ALA A 108 9.95 4.54 -2.85
N GLY A 109 10.66 3.56 -2.30
CA GLY A 109 11.05 2.33 -2.97
C GLY A 109 9.92 1.30 -2.94
N PHE A 110 9.89 0.42 -3.93
CA PHE A 110 8.94 -0.69 -4.01
C PHE A 110 9.68 -1.99 -4.31
N THR A 111 9.32 -3.04 -3.60
CA THR A 111 9.85 -4.40 -3.81
C THR A 111 9.28 -5.04 -5.09
N ALA A 112 9.66 -6.28 -5.37
CA ALA A 112 8.91 -7.13 -6.27
C ALA A 112 7.44 -7.18 -5.86
N THR A 113 6.55 -7.30 -6.84
CA THR A 113 5.10 -7.44 -6.60
C THR A 113 4.80 -8.85 -6.09
N TYR A 114 3.83 -8.95 -5.18
CA TYR A 114 3.46 -10.23 -4.56
C TYR A 114 1.98 -10.57 -4.70
N TYR A 115 1.13 -9.63 -5.13
CA TYR A 115 -0.29 -9.86 -5.31
C TYR A 115 -0.83 -9.03 -6.48
N LYS A 116 -1.84 -9.57 -7.18
CA LYS A 116 -2.52 -8.90 -8.29
C LYS A 116 -4.02 -8.91 -8.07
N TYR A 117 -4.69 -7.79 -8.34
CA TYR A 117 -6.15 -7.68 -8.28
C TYR A 117 -6.68 -6.82 -9.42
N ALA A 118 -7.95 -6.98 -9.76
CA ALA A 118 -8.67 -6.05 -10.63
C ALA A 118 -9.39 -4.98 -9.81
N THR A 119 -9.56 -3.78 -10.35
CA THR A 119 -10.44 -2.76 -9.79
C THR A 119 -11.87 -3.03 -10.25
N VAL A 120 -12.82 -3.01 -9.33
CA VAL A 120 -14.25 -3.26 -9.62
C VAL A 120 -15.13 -2.21 -8.93
N PRO A 121 -16.25 -1.81 -9.54
CA PRO A 121 -17.24 -0.95 -8.89
C PRO A 121 -18.16 -1.78 -8.01
N LEU A 122 -18.52 -1.20 -6.86
CA LEU A 122 -19.57 -1.68 -5.97
C LEU A 122 -20.72 -0.68 -5.93
N VAL A 123 -21.94 -1.21 -5.94
CA VAL A 123 -23.19 -0.44 -5.83
C VAL A 123 -24.16 -1.14 -4.89
N LEU A 124 -25.23 -0.47 -4.47
CA LEU A 124 -26.34 -1.19 -3.83
C LEU A 124 -26.98 -2.16 -4.81
N LYS A 125 -27.23 -3.40 -4.37
CA LYS A 125 -27.82 -4.47 -5.18
C LYS A 125 -29.14 -4.05 -5.84
N LYS A 126 -29.97 -3.27 -5.14
CA LYS A 126 -31.22 -2.72 -5.68
C LYS A 126 -31.02 -1.79 -6.87
N ASN A 127 -29.83 -1.18 -6.99
CA ASN A 127 -29.48 -0.24 -8.04
C ASN A 127 -28.72 -0.90 -9.20
N LEU A 128 -28.48 -2.23 -9.16
CA LEU A 128 -27.66 -2.93 -10.14
C LEU A 128 -28.19 -2.83 -11.58
N LYS A 129 -29.54 -2.76 -11.75
CA LYS A 129 -30.14 -2.53 -13.08
C LYS A 129 -29.80 -1.15 -13.64
N LYS A 130 -29.74 -0.13 -12.77
CA LYS A 130 -29.38 1.26 -13.14
C LYS A 130 -27.87 1.38 -13.42
N PHE A 131 -27.06 0.68 -12.64
CA PHE A 131 -25.60 0.74 -12.69
C PHE A 131 -25.03 -0.63 -13.08
N SER A 132 -25.29 -1.04 -14.33
CA SER A 132 -24.86 -2.35 -14.86
C SER A 132 -23.50 -2.34 -15.56
N THR A 133 -22.96 -1.14 -15.84
CA THR A 133 -21.68 -0.93 -16.51
C THR A 133 -20.87 0.17 -15.84
N TRP A 134 -19.58 0.23 -16.12
CA TRP A 134 -18.70 1.33 -15.69
C TRP A 134 -19.21 2.68 -16.20
N ASP A 135 -19.65 2.74 -17.45
CA ASP A 135 -20.11 3.98 -18.06
C ASP A 135 -21.40 4.51 -17.43
N SER A 136 -22.27 3.63 -16.93
CA SER A 136 -23.48 4.03 -16.23
C SER A 136 -23.20 4.79 -14.91
N LEU A 137 -22.00 4.57 -14.35
CA LEU A 137 -21.52 5.28 -13.16
C LEU A 137 -20.83 6.62 -13.51
N ASN A 138 -20.44 6.86 -14.77
CA ASN A 138 -19.75 8.07 -15.20
C ASN A 138 -20.75 9.16 -15.64
N ASN A 139 -21.49 9.72 -14.70
CA ASN A 139 -22.59 10.67 -14.95
C ASN A 139 -22.62 11.76 -13.86
N SER A 140 -22.93 12.99 -14.24
CA SER A 140 -22.97 14.16 -13.33
C SER A 140 -23.98 14.06 -12.17
N ASN A 141 -24.96 13.18 -12.29
CA ASN A 141 -25.94 12.89 -11.24
C ASN A 141 -25.54 11.73 -10.32
N VAL A 142 -24.34 11.14 -10.56
CA VAL A 142 -23.82 10.01 -9.79
C VAL A 142 -22.75 10.50 -8.82
N THR A 143 -22.81 10.01 -7.59
CA THR A 143 -21.79 10.24 -6.56
C THR A 143 -20.99 8.96 -6.33
N ILE A 144 -19.68 9.03 -6.52
CA ILE A 144 -18.74 7.94 -6.25
C ILE A 144 -17.98 8.25 -4.96
N ALA A 145 -18.11 7.38 -3.97
CA ALA A 145 -17.33 7.48 -2.74
C ALA A 145 -15.92 6.93 -2.95
N THR A 146 -14.96 7.57 -2.33
CA THR A 146 -13.55 7.15 -2.31
C THR A 146 -12.97 7.27 -0.90
N THR A 147 -11.95 6.48 -0.59
CA THR A 147 -11.17 6.66 0.65
C THR A 147 -9.92 7.47 0.33
N LEU A 148 -9.75 8.59 1.04
CA LEU A 148 -8.68 9.57 0.81
C LEU A 148 -7.28 8.96 0.87
N GLY A 149 -6.45 9.28 -0.11
CA GLY A 149 -5.05 8.83 -0.22
C GLY A 149 -4.88 7.41 -0.77
N THR A 150 -5.96 6.74 -1.15
CA THR A 150 -5.89 5.42 -1.80
C THR A 150 -5.61 5.54 -3.31
N SER A 151 -5.10 4.46 -3.89
CA SER A 151 -4.99 4.37 -5.36
C SER A 151 -6.35 4.28 -6.04
N GLN A 152 -7.38 3.84 -5.34
CA GLN A 152 -8.76 3.82 -5.82
C GLN A 152 -9.32 5.24 -5.97
N GLU A 153 -8.94 6.18 -5.09
CA GLU A 153 -9.31 7.58 -5.27
C GLU A 153 -8.74 8.16 -6.57
N GLU A 154 -7.46 7.87 -6.87
CA GLU A 154 -6.84 8.28 -8.13
C GLU A 154 -7.56 7.65 -9.34
N LYS A 155 -7.89 6.36 -9.25
CA LYS A 155 -8.63 5.63 -10.29
C LYS A 155 -10.06 6.13 -10.47
N ALA A 156 -10.74 6.53 -9.40
CA ALA A 156 -12.09 7.08 -9.51
C ALA A 156 -12.09 8.39 -10.33
N LYS A 157 -11.09 9.24 -10.15
CA LYS A 157 -10.91 10.46 -10.95
C LYS A 157 -10.69 10.15 -12.45
N GLU A 158 -9.96 9.07 -12.73
CA GLU A 158 -9.70 8.61 -14.10
C GLU A 158 -10.94 8.00 -14.77
N PHE A 159 -11.65 7.10 -14.04
CA PHE A 159 -12.76 6.33 -14.62
C PHE A 159 -14.09 7.09 -14.65
N PHE A 160 -14.28 8.01 -13.72
CA PHE A 160 -15.53 8.73 -13.54
C PHE A 160 -15.35 10.25 -13.59
N PRO A 161 -14.75 10.80 -14.65
CA PRO A 161 -14.47 12.23 -14.75
C PRO A 161 -15.72 13.12 -14.76
N LYS A 162 -16.91 12.54 -15.04
CA LYS A 162 -18.18 13.26 -15.03
C LYS A 162 -18.91 13.18 -13.69
N SER A 163 -18.54 12.21 -12.84
CA SER A 163 -19.26 11.97 -11.59
C SER A 163 -18.75 12.86 -10.46
N LYS A 164 -19.59 13.04 -9.46
CA LYS A 164 -19.20 13.70 -8.21
C LYS A 164 -18.37 12.73 -7.38
N LEU A 165 -17.19 13.15 -6.93
CA LEU A 165 -16.38 12.35 -6.05
C LEU A 165 -16.53 12.83 -4.61
N GLN A 166 -16.80 11.89 -3.71
CA GLN A 166 -16.91 12.11 -2.27
C GLN A 166 -15.81 11.33 -1.57
N SER A 167 -14.73 12.02 -1.19
CA SER A 167 -13.64 11.39 -0.43
C SER A 167 -13.95 11.39 1.06
N VAL A 168 -13.79 10.24 1.70
CA VAL A 168 -13.89 10.06 3.15
C VAL A 168 -12.52 9.76 3.76
N GLU A 169 -12.32 10.18 5.00
CA GLU A 169 -11.11 9.90 5.76
C GLU A 169 -11.33 8.73 6.74
N ALA A 170 -10.25 7.99 7.02
CA ALA A 170 -10.27 6.97 8.06
C ALA A 170 -10.73 7.57 9.40
N PRO A 171 -11.51 6.84 10.21
CA PRO A 171 -11.85 5.43 10.05
C PRO A 171 -13.05 5.14 9.13
N ALA A 172 -13.68 6.16 8.53
CA ALA A 172 -14.75 5.95 7.57
C ALA A 172 -14.22 5.33 6.27
N ARG A 173 -15.04 4.49 5.65
CA ARG A 173 -14.70 3.81 4.40
C ARG A 173 -15.76 4.12 3.34
N ASP A 174 -15.31 4.22 2.11
CA ASP A 174 -16.12 4.54 0.93
C ASP A 174 -17.33 3.61 0.75
N PHE A 175 -17.19 2.30 0.93
CA PHE A 175 -18.31 1.36 0.83
C PHE A 175 -19.40 1.63 1.88
N GLN A 176 -19.08 2.24 3.01
CA GLN A 176 -20.07 2.61 4.04
C GLN A 176 -20.97 3.73 3.56
N GLU A 177 -20.47 4.65 2.74
CA GLU A 177 -21.25 5.69 2.10
C GLU A 177 -22.28 5.10 1.12
N VAL A 178 -21.85 4.05 0.39
CA VAL A 178 -22.76 3.31 -0.52
C VAL A 178 -23.84 2.57 0.27
N LEU A 179 -23.47 1.86 1.34
CA LEU A 179 -24.43 1.16 2.22
C LEU A 179 -25.46 2.11 2.83
N ALA A 180 -25.03 3.31 3.20
CA ALA A 180 -25.89 4.34 3.78
C ALA A 180 -26.72 5.09 2.74
N GLY A 181 -26.51 4.84 1.44
CA GLY A 181 -27.20 5.53 0.35
C GLY A 181 -26.76 6.98 0.16
N ARG A 182 -25.61 7.40 0.71
CA ARG A 182 -25.03 8.73 0.53
C ARG A 182 -24.15 8.82 -0.73
N ALA A 183 -23.73 7.67 -1.27
CA ALA A 183 -23.10 7.56 -2.58
C ALA A 183 -23.79 6.49 -3.42
N ASP A 184 -23.75 6.64 -4.73
CA ASP A 184 -24.31 5.66 -5.68
C ASP A 184 -23.42 4.44 -5.84
N GLY A 185 -22.12 4.62 -5.73
CA GLY A 185 -21.13 3.55 -5.82
C GLY A 185 -19.76 3.95 -5.29
N ASN A 186 -18.88 2.97 -5.20
CA ASN A 186 -17.45 3.15 -4.98
C ASN A 186 -16.66 2.19 -5.88
N ILE A 187 -15.34 2.34 -5.95
CA ILE A 187 -14.47 1.36 -6.57
C ILE A 187 -13.46 0.82 -5.56
N THR A 188 -13.22 -0.48 -5.64
CA THR A 188 -12.25 -1.15 -4.78
C THR A 188 -11.56 -2.31 -5.50
N SER A 189 -10.70 -3.05 -4.81
CA SER A 189 -10.11 -4.27 -5.33
C SER A 189 -11.16 -5.38 -5.45
N SER A 190 -11.02 -6.24 -6.47
CA SER A 190 -11.87 -7.43 -6.62
C SER A 190 -11.82 -8.33 -5.37
N THR A 191 -10.67 -8.37 -4.70
CA THR A 191 -10.46 -9.13 -3.46
C THR A 191 -11.32 -8.60 -2.31
N GLU A 192 -11.28 -7.28 -2.05
CA GLU A 192 -12.11 -6.65 -1.02
C GLU A 192 -13.59 -6.71 -1.40
N ALA A 193 -13.92 -6.44 -2.68
CA ALA A 193 -15.30 -6.47 -3.16
C ALA A 193 -15.98 -7.81 -2.88
N ASN A 194 -15.29 -8.92 -3.16
CA ASN A 194 -15.79 -10.26 -2.87
C ASN A 194 -16.06 -10.49 -1.37
N LYS A 195 -15.23 -9.97 -0.49
CA LYS A 195 -15.47 -10.01 0.96
C LYS A 195 -16.65 -9.14 1.37
N LEU A 196 -16.72 -7.94 0.81
CA LEU A 196 -17.79 -6.99 1.13
C LEU A 196 -19.17 -7.49 0.71
N VAL A 197 -19.33 -8.10 -0.46
CA VAL A 197 -20.65 -8.60 -0.91
C VAL A 197 -21.12 -9.82 -0.11
N ILE A 198 -20.19 -10.61 0.44
CA ILE A 198 -20.50 -11.69 1.37
C ILE A 198 -20.96 -11.12 2.72
N LYS A 199 -20.21 -10.15 3.24
CA LYS A 199 -20.49 -9.54 4.55
C LYS A 199 -21.72 -8.64 4.54
N TYR A 200 -21.96 -7.96 3.43
CA TYR A 200 -23.05 -7.01 3.22
C TYR A 200 -23.85 -7.40 1.96
N PRO A 201 -24.85 -8.30 2.06
CA PRO A 201 -25.63 -8.78 0.92
C PRO A 201 -26.42 -7.70 0.16
N GLN A 202 -26.48 -6.47 0.73
CA GLN A 202 -27.04 -5.28 0.09
C GLN A 202 -26.13 -4.70 -1.00
N LEU A 203 -24.84 -5.03 -0.99
CA LEU A 203 -23.88 -4.63 -2.01
C LEU A 203 -23.86 -5.63 -3.17
N ALA A 204 -23.49 -5.15 -4.33
CA ALA A 204 -23.21 -5.97 -5.51
C ALA A 204 -22.06 -5.39 -6.30
N ILE A 205 -21.25 -6.28 -6.90
CA ILE A 205 -20.24 -5.92 -7.87
C ILE A 205 -20.92 -5.67 -9.21
N VAL A 206 -20.60 -4.57 -9.88
CA VAL A 206 -21.10 -4.28 -11.23
C VAL A 206 -20.57 -5.36 -12.20
N PRO A 207 -21.44 -6.01 -13.00
CA PRO A 207 -21.09 -7.20 -13.78
C PRO A 207 -20.21 -6.94 -15.01
N ASP A 208 -19.88 -5.68 -15.31
CA ASP A 208 -19.09 -5.24 -16.47
C ASP A 208 -17.58 -5.57 -16.38
N GLY A 209 -17.23 -6.47 -15.46
CA GLY A 209 -15.86 -6.96 -15.26
C GLY A 209 -14.95 -5.99 -14.52
N GLY A 210 -13.80 -6.49 -14.14
CA GLY A 210 -12.75 -5.69 -13.50
C GLY A 210 -11.88 -4.97 -14.53
N LYS A 211 -11.47 -3.74 -14.20
CA LYS A 211 -10.54 -2.95 -15.02
C LYS A 211 -9.18 -2.82 -14.33
N ASN A 212 -8.17 -2.45 -15.11
CA ASN A 212 -6.83 -2.07 -14.67
C ASN A 212 -6.26 -2.97 -13.57
N PRO A 213 -5.65 -4.10 -13.93
CA PRO A 213 -4.97 -4.93 -12.95
C PRO A 213 -3.95 -4.08 -12.18
N ALA A 214 -4.07 -4.11 -10.87
CA ALA A 214 -3.15 -3.44 -9.97
C ALA A 214 -2.30 -4.47 -9.25
N PHE A 215 -1.09 -4.06 -8.90
CA PHE A 215 -0.10 -4.93 -8.28
C PHE A 215 0.28 -4.38 -6.92
N LEU A 216 0.19 -5.22 -5.90
CA LEU A 216 0.71 -4.92 -4.58
C LEU A 216 2.20 -5.20 -4.53
N ALA A 217 2.91 -4.28 -3.93
CA ALA A 217 4.31 -4.41 -3.55
C ALA A 217 4.48 -3.90 -2.13
N MET A 218 5.55 -4.29 -1.47
CA MET A 218 5.90 -3.71 -0.19
C MET A 218 6.64 -2.41 -0.44
N MET A 219 6.23 -1.37 0.28
CA MET A 219 6.87 -0.05 0.19
C MET A 219 8.00 0.04 1.23
N VAL A 220 9.17 0.49 0.79
CA VAL A 220 10.40 0.62 1.59
C VAL A 220 11.01 2.00 1.39
N PRO A 221 11.98 2.43 2.21
CA PRO A 221 12.69 3.69 1.98
C PRO A 221 13.31 3.76 0.59
N LYS A 222 13.17 4.92 -0.08
CA LYS A 222 13.74 5.13 -1.40
C LYS A 222 15.26 5.11 -1.34
N GLY A 223 15.88 4.38 -2.28
CA GLY A 223 17.35 4.31 -2.38
C GLY A 223 18.01 3.24 -1.50
N ASP A 224 17.31 2.64 -0.55
CA ASP A 224 17.84 1.50 0.20
C ASP A 224 17.76 0.21 -0.64
N LYS A 225 18.74 0.08 -1.52
CA LYS A 225 18.83 -1.06 -2.44
C LYS A 225 19.01 -2.38 -1.70
N VAL A 226 19.77 -2.40 -0.62
CA VAL A 226 20.06 -3.62 0.16
C VAL A 226 18.79 -4.19 0.78
N TRP A 227 18.00 -3.33 1.43
CA TRP A 227 16.72 -3.74 2.03
C TRP A 227 15.69 -4.14 0.96
N ASN A 228 15.59 -3.35 -0.10
CA ASN A 228 14.68 -3.64 -1.22
C ASN A 228 15.00 -5.00 -1.87
N ASP A 229 16.27 -5.24 -2.21
CA ASP A 229 16.72 -6.49 -2.83
C ASP A 229 16.51 -7.69 -1.91
N TYR A 230 16.77 -7.53 -0.61
CA TYR A 230 16.54 -8.60 0.37
C TYR A 230 15.06 -9.02 0.37
N VAL A 231 14.13 -8.06 0.53
CA VAL A 231 12.70 -8.35 0.57
C VAL A 231 12.20 -8.85 -0.78
N SER A 232 12.64 -8.27 -1.89
CA SER A 232 12.26 -8.70 -3.24
C SER A 232 12.69 -10.14 -3.54
N ASN A 233 13.89 -10.51 -3.13
CA ASN A 233 14.38 -11.89 -3.29
C ASN A 233 13.68 -12.85 -2.32
N TRP A 234 13.32 -12.38 -1.11
CA TRP A 234 12.52 -13.16 -0.17
C TRP A 234 11.12 -13.46 -0.76
N ILE A 235 10.42 -12.45 -1.28
CA ILE A 235 9.14 -12.62 -1.98
C ILE A 235 9.27 -13.67 -3.10
N LYS A 236 10.27 -13.54 -3.98
CA LYS A 236 10.46 -14.47 -5.10
C LYS A 236 10.67 -15.92 -4.64
N ARG A 237 11.37 -16.13 -3.52
CA ARG A 237 11.57 -17.48 -2.96
C ARG A 237 10.29 -18.06 -2.34
N LYS A 238 9.43 -17.19 -1.79
CA LYS A 238 8.15 -17.59 -1.17
C LYS A 238 7.01 -17.70 -2.18
N HIS A 239 7.20 -17.21 -3.41
CA HIS A 239 6.21 -17.27 -4.50
C HIS A 239 5.95 -18.70 -5.02
N HIS A 240 6.60 -19.74 -4.48
CA HIS A 240 6.15 -21.11 -4.61
C HIS A 240 4.90 -21.41 -3.76
N LEU A 241 4.51 -20.48 -2.91
CA LEU A 241 3.19 -20.43 -2.30
C LEU A 241 2.30 -19.73 -3.33
N ASP A 242 1.61 -20.49 -4.17
CA ASP A 242 0.59 -19.99 -5.10
C ASP A 242 -0.41 -19.12 -4.32
N PHE A 243 -0.37 -17.82 -4.59
CA PHE A 243 -1.31 -16.85 -4.05
C PHE A 243 -2.42 -16.58 -5.05
#